data_c3393edf11a35240616a0d201ce3c464
#
_entry.id   c3393edf11a35240616a0d201ce3c464
#
_cell.length_a   1.000
_cell.length_b   1.000
_cell.length_c   1.000
_cell.angle_alpha   90.00
_cell.angle_beta   90.00
_cell.angle_gamma   90.00
#
_symmetry.space_group_name_H-M   'P 1'
#
loop_
_entity.id
_entity.type
_entity.pdbx_description
1 polymer ?
#
loop_
_entity_poly.entity_id
_entity_poly.type
_entity_poly.pdbx_seq_one_letter_code
_entity_poly.pdbx_strand_id
1 'polypeptide(L)'
;MQKQQIPVIPSRYYLRLIEILIGTHHYDNELLNAFHSELSKTELLSIQQIEQFIALGLSLPNTEDLAFELGKNLKLSSHSLVGYALMTSPNLEHALRLIAQYFRLIMPSFKLSIQFPTNQHKVELLLEPILQMNKQCLAFHIEAIAVGFYYSLLELAGQQLQRYQIYLSVPEPVYVERYLHLVKASFHFNYTWISGIRVVIDQQQLALPLPLADAHSLKVVEQRCQEQIQKIYHQGEIVEWVSMMLRQANQIPTLTECAKVLNISTKTLQRYLQQQGVEFQNLKQQISTERAIDLLKNSKFTITHIAYELGYSNPANFTRAFNKIVGCSPQSYRLKHQNQMPLLQDDHT
;
A
#
# COMPACT_ATOMS: atom_id res chain seq x y z
N MET A 1 9.31 11.48 22.09
CA MET A 1 9.32 12.12 20.77
C MET A 1 8.34 11.35 19.91
N GLN A 2 7.21 11.97 19.51
CA GLN A 2 6.27 11.39 18.56
C GLN A 2 7.02 11.11 17.24
N LYS A 3 7.06 9.84 16.80
CA LYS A 3 7.56 9.50 15.46
C LYS A 3 6.69 10.26 14.47
N GLN A 4 7.22 11.27 13.80
CA GLN A 4 6.55 11.88 12.65
C GLN A 4 6.36 10.76 11.62
N GLN A 5 5.12 10.34 11.43
CA GLN A 5 4.79 9.35 10.42
C GLN A 5 4.82 10.06 9.06
N ILE A 6 5.58 9.49 8.14
CA ILE A 6 5.77 10.05 6.80
C ILE A 6 4.44 9.94 6.05
N PRO A 7 3.91 11.04 5.49
CA PRO A 7 2.71 11.01 4.65
C PRO A 7 2.98 10.25 3.35
N VAL A 8 2.13 9.30 2.99
CA VAL A 8 2.44 8.38 1.87
C VAL A 8 1.26 8.05 0.97
N ILE A 9 0.03 8.30 1.40
CA ILE A 9 -1.16 7.94 0.63
C ILE A 9 -1.90 9.21 0.20
N PRO A 10 -2.28 9.32 -1.10
CA PRO A 10 -2.97 10.52 -1.59
C PRO A 10 -4.28 10.79 -0.87
N SER A 11 -4.47 12.00 -0.36
CA SER A 11 -5.66 12.43 0.38
C SER A 11 -6.93 12.43 -0.46
N ARG A 12 -6.81 12.59 -1.78
CA ARG A 12 -7.95 12.68 -2.72
C ARG A 12 -8.94 11.51 -2.62
N TYR A 13 -8.47 10.31 -2.30
CA TYR A 13 -9.34 9.14 -2.14
C TYR A 13 -10.20 9.25 -0.87
N TYR A 14 -9.65 9.83 0.18
CA TYR A 14 -10.35 10.02 1.46
C TYR A 14 -11.26 11.26 1.43
N LEU A 15 -10.91 12.28 0.66
CA LEU A 15 -11.84 13.37 0.34
C LEU A 15 -13.09 12.80 -0.34
N ARG A 16 -12.91 11.89 -1.31
CA ARG A 16 -14.04 11.22 -1.95
C ARG A 16 -14.87 10.40 -0.97
N LEU A 17 -14.23 9.75 0.01
CA LEU A 17 -14.92 9.02 1.05
C LEU A 17 -15.78 9.93 1.93
N ILE A 18 -15.27 11.11 2.30
CA ILE A 18 -16.05 12.11 3.04
C ILE A 18 -17.23 12.60 2.22
N GLU A 19 -17.03 12.87 0.93
CA GLU A 19 -18.14 13.27 0.04
C GLU A 19 -19.25 12.21 -0.02
N ILE A 20 -18.87 10.92 -0.02
CA ILE A 20 -19.83 9.80 0.05
C ILE A 20 -20.57 9.82 1.39
N LEU A 21 -19.86 9.96 2.52
CA LEU A 21 -20.46 10.00 3.84
C LEU A 21 -21.45 11.17 3.98
N ILE A 22 -21.10 12.35 3.52
CA ILE A 22 -21.97 13.54 3.57
C ILE A 22 -23.13 13.40 2.58
N GLY A 23 -22.85 13.01 1.33
CA GLY A 23 -23.83 12.99 0.25
C GLY A 23 -24.81 11.83 0.29
N THR A 24 -24.33 10.61 0.56
CA THR A 24 -25.15 9.39 0.49
C THR A 24 -25.78 9.06 1.84
N HIS A 25 -25.07 9.30 2.93
CA HIS A 25 -25.55 8.97 4.28
C HIS A 25 -26.06 10.18 5.07
N HIS A 26 -26.04 11.38 4.47
CA HIS A 26 -26.51 12.62 5.08
C HIS A 26 -25.88 12.93 6.45
N TYR A 27 -24.63 12.50 6.65
CA TYR A 27 -23.90 12.82 7.87
C TYR A 27 -23.36 14.26 7.78
N ASP A 28 -24.15 15.20 8.25
CA ASP A 28 -23.69 16.57 8.55
C ASP A 28 -23.12 16.57 9.98
N ASN A 29 -21.82 16.30 10.07
CA ASN A 29 -21.11 16.27 11.35
C ASN A 29 -19.95 17.26 11.29
N GLU A 30 -19.84 18.13 12.31
CA GLU A 30 -18.72 19.08 12.44
C GLU A 30 -17.36 18.38 12.30
N LEU A 31 -17.25 17.14 12.80
CA LEU A 31 -16.05 16.34 12.73
C LEU A 31 -15.68 15.98 11.27
N LEU A 32 -16.66 15.55 10.46
CA LEU A 32 -16.43 15.26 9.03
C LEU A 32 -16.07 16.52 8.24
N ASN A 33 -16.69 17.64 8.55
CA ASN A 33 -16.36 18.92 7.94
C ASN A 33 -14.97 19.41 8.33
N ALA A 34 -14.54 19.19 9.58
CA ALA A 34 -13.19 19.48 10.02
C ALA A 34 -12.16 18.60 9.30
N PHE A 35 -12.41 17.29 9.18
CA PHE A 35 -11.56 16.38 8.39
C PHE A 35 -11.52 16.76 6.91
N HIS A 36 -12.63 17.11 6.29
CA HIS A 36 -12.67 17.58 4.91
C HIS A 36 -11.78 18.82 4.73
N SER A 37 -11.86 19.78 5.64
CA SER A 37 -11.01 20.98 5.61
C SER A 37 -9.53 20.68 5.77
N GLU A 38 -9.17 19.71 6.63
CA GLU A 38 -7.78 19.28 6.84
C GLU A 38 -7.25 18.53 5.62
N LEU A 39 -8.00 17.54 5.11
CA LEU A 39 -7.62 16.74 3.96
C LEU A 39 -7.49 17.56 2.68
N SER A 40 -8.31 18.59 2.51
CA SER A 40 -8.25 19.49 1.34
C SER A 40 -6.97 20.32 1.28
N LYS A 41 -6.26 20.47 2.40
CA LYS A 41 -4.99 21.21 2.50
C LYS A 41 -3.77 20.30 2.42
N THR A 42 -3.98 18.97 2.45
CA THR A 42 -2.91 17.97 2.56
C THR A 42 -2.94 17.07 1.32
N GLU A 43 -1.82 16.96 0.60
CA GLU A 43 -1.73 16.08 -0.57
C GLU A 43 -1.56 14.61 -0.19
N LEU A 44 -0.86 14.33 0.89
CA LEU A 44 -0.51 12.97 1.34
C LEU A 44 -0.86 12.78 2.82
N LEU A 45 -1.33 11.60 3.16
CA LEU A 45 -1.67 11.15 4.51
C LEU A 45 -0.72 10.08 5.02
N SER A 46 -0.46 10.08 6.32
CA SER A 46 0.23 8.98 7.00
C SER A 46 -0.72 7.79 7.24
N ILE A 47 -0.16 6.60 7.41
CA ILE A 47 -0.94 5.38 7.74
C ILE A 47 -1.79 5.61 9.00
N GLN A 48 -1.26 6.26 10.03
CA GLN A 48 -1.99 6.52 11.27
C GLN A 48 -3.22 7.42 11.06
N GLN A 49 -3.09 8.50 10.29
CA GLN A 49 -4.22 9.36 9.94
C GLN A 49 -5.30 8.58 9.20
N ILE A 50 -4.89 7.70 8.29
CA ILE A 50 -5.80 6.85 7.52
C ILE A 50 -6.51 5.85 8.42
N GLU A 51 -5.79 5.16 9.30
CA GLU A 51 -6.37 4.21 10.25
C GLU A 51 -7.41 4.89 11.15
N GLN A 52 -7.10 6.08 11.67
CA GLN A 52 -8.02 6.88 12.48
C GLN A 52 -9.26 7.30 11.68
N PHE A 53 -9.06 7.75 10.44
CA PHE A 53 -10.15 8.18 9.58
C PHE A 53 -11.07 7.03 9.17
N ILE A 54 -10.52 5.86 8.80
CA ILE A 54 -11.31 4.67 8.47
C ILE A 54 -12.07 4.16 9.70
N ALA A 55 -11.41 4.11 10.87
CA ALA A 55 -12.06 3.69 12.10
C ALA A 55 -13.24 4.61 12.46
N LEU A 56 -13.08 5.92 12.27
CA LEU A 56 -14.18 6.88 12.46
C LEU A 56 -15.31 6.63 11.46
N GLY A 57 -15.00 6.51 10.17
CA GLY A 57 -16.00 6.26 9.13
C GLY A 57 -16.83 4.99 9.41
N LEU A 58 -16.16 3.91 9.78
CA LEU A 58 -16.80 2.62 10.10
C LEU A 58 -17.49 2.58 11.48
N SER A 59 -17.32 3.60 12.32
CA SER A 59 -18.07 3.74 13.59
C SER A 59 -19.42 4.43 13.41
N LEU A 60 -19.69 5.01 12.24
CA LEU A 60 -20.96 5.63 11.92
C LEU A 60 -22.02 4.56 11.59
N PRO A 61 -23.32 4.80 11.90
CA PRO A 61 -24.37 3.84 11.54
C PRO A 61 -24.48 3.62 10.02
N ASN A 62 -24.82 2.39 9.61
CA ASN A 62 -25.03 2.01 8.20
C ASN A 62 -23.85 2.34 7.26
N THR A 63 -22.62 2.14 7.73
CA THR A 63 -21.38 2.38 6.96
C THR A 63 -20.55 1.10 6.78
N GLU A 64 -21.14 -0.06 7.04
CA GLU A 64 -20.46 -1.35 6.95
C GLU A 64 -19.89 -1.59 5.55
N ASP A 65 -20.57 -1.08 4.51
CA ASP A 65 -20.21 -1.20 3.10
C ASP A 65 -19.41 -0.02 2.54
N LEU A 66 -18.86 0.82 3.41
CA LEU A 66 -18.16 2.05 3.04
C LEU A 66 -16.96 1.80 2.09
N ALA A 67 -16.25 0.67 2.26
CA ALA A 67 -15.17 0.26 1.36
C ALA A 67 -15.69 -0.05 -0.05
N PHE A 68 -16.82 -0.76 -0.15
CA PHE A 68 -17.50 -1.04 -1.41
C PHE A 68 -17.96 0.27 -2.09
N GLU A 69 -18.58 1.17 -1.35
CA GLU A 69 -19.03 2.47 -1.87
C GLU A 69 -17.85 3.33 -2.36
N LEU A 70 -16.74 3.37 -1.61
CA LEU A 70 -15.55 4.05 -2.09
C LEU A 70 -15.09 3.46 -3.42
N GLY A 71 -14.88 2.15 -3.50
CA GLY A 71 -14.43 1.47 -4.72
C GLY A 71 -15.35 1.72 -5.91
N LYS A 72 -16.67 1.65 -5.70
CA LYS A 72 -17.69 1.93 -6.73
C LYS A 72 -17.62 3.37 -7.27
N ASN A 73 -17.26 4.31 -6.42
CA ASN A 73 -17.21 5.73 -6.77
C ASN A 73 -15.84 6.18 -7.29
N LEU A 74 -14.81 5.31 -7.27
CA LEU A 74 -13.52 5.58 -7.89
C LEU A 74 -13.61 5.36 -9.41
N LYS A 75 -13.45 6.42 -10.17
CA LYS A 75 -13.38 6.39 -11.64
C LYS A 75 -11.92 6.44 -12.09
N LEU A 76 -11.65 6.10 -13.34
CA LEU A 76 -10.31 6.25 -13.92
C LEU A 76 -9.78 7.67 -13.76
N SER A 77 -10.63 8.70 -13.94
CA SER A 77 -10.28 10.10 -13.73
C SER A 77 -9.83 10.43 -12.29
N SER A 78 -10.24 9.64 -11.29
CA SER A 78 -9.78 9.77 -9.90
C SER A 78 -8.27 9.46 -9.75
N HIS A 79 -7.69 8.75 -10.71
CA HIS A 79 -6.26 8.41 -10.73
C HIS A 79 -5.39 9.44 -11.45
N SER A 80 -5.93 10.63 -11.74
CA SER A 80 -5.21 11.75 -12.35
C SER A 80 -4.53 11.35 -13.67
N LEU A 81 -3.24 11.69 -13.86
CA LEU A 81 -2.50 11.39 -15.09
C LEU A 81 -2.48 9.89 -15.43
N VAL A 82 -2.35 9.02 -14.43
CA VAL A 82 -2.33 7.57 -14.68
C VAL A 82 -3.65 7.09 -15.24
N GLY A 83 -4.78 7.53 -14.67
CA GLY A 83 -6.11 7.19 -15.20
C GLY A 83 -6.30 7.62 -16.65
N TYR A 84 -5.82 8.82 -16.99
CA TYR A 84 -5.87 9.31 -18.37
C TYR A 84 -4.99 8.48 -19.33
N ALA A 85 -3.80 8.09 -18.88
CA ALA A 85 -2.93 7.21 -19.66
C ALA A 85 -3.56 5.81 -19.89
N LEU A 86 -4.26 5.28 -18.88
CA LEU A 86 -4.99 4.01 -19.03
C LEU A 86 -6.09 4.13 -20.11
N MET A 87 -6.89 5.20 -20.06
CA MET A 87 -7.98 5.43 -21.03
C MET A 87 -7.48 5.57 -22.47
N THR A 88 -6.31 6.19 -22.68
CA THR A 88 -5.72 6.43 -24.01
C THR A 88 -4.86 5.27 -24.51
N SER A 89 -4.71 4.20 -23.74
CA SER A 89 -3.96 3.00 -24.12
C SER A 89 -4.60 2.28 -25.31
N PRO A 90 -3.81 1.66 -26.21
CA PRO A 90 -4.32 1.02 -27.43
C PRO A 90 -5.17 -0.23 -27.14
N ASN A 91 -4.84 -0.99 -26.10
CA ASN A 91 -5.52 -2.21 -25.69
C ASN A 91 -5.40 -2.46 -24.19
N LEU A 92 -6.10 -3.48 -23.70
CA LEU A 92 -6.12 -3.81 -22.29
C LEU A 92 -4.75 -4.24 -21.77
N GLU A 93 -3.94 -4.97 -22.56
CA GLU A 93 -2.58 -5.35 -22.14
C GLU A 93 -1.72 -4.13 -21.82
N HIS A 94 -1.71 -3.15 -22.73
CA HIS A 94 -0.95 -1.92 -22.54
C HIS A 94 -1.40 -1.18 -21.27
N ALA A 95 -2.72 -1.04 -21.06
CA ALA A 95 -3.26 -0.40 -19.87
C ALA A 95 -2.84 -1.12 -18.58
N LEU A 96 -2.92 -2.47 -18.56
CA LEU A 96 -2.50 -3.26 -17.39
C LEU A 96 -0.99 -3.17 -17.11
N ARG A 97 -0.15 -3.15 -18.14
CA ARG A 97 1.30 -2.94 -17.97
C ARG A 97 1.60 -1.53 -17.44
N LEU A 98 0.90 -0.54 -17.97
CA LEU A 98 1.06 0.85 -17.58
C LEU A 98 0.63 1.09 -16.13
N ILE A 99 -0.52 0.53 -15.70
CA ILE A 99 -0.93 0.66 -14.30
C ILE A 99 0.07 -0.03 -13.36
N ALA A 100 0.63 -1.20 -13.73
CA ALA A 100 1.65 -1.86 -12.91
C ALA A 100 2.93 -0.99 -12.81
N GLN A 101 3.30 -0.31 -13.88
CA GLN A 101 4.46 0.58 -13.91
C GLN A 101 4.26 1.83 -13.03
N TYR A 102 3.07 2.42 -13.05
CA TYR A 102 2.77 3.69 -12.38
C TYR A 102 1.86 3.54 -11.15
N PHE A 103 1.60 2.30 -10.69
CA PHE A 103 0.68 2.04 -9.57
C PHE A 103 1.05 2.81 -8.31
N ARG A 104 2.33 3.06 -8.11
CA ARG A 104 2.83 3.86 -7.00
C ARG A 104 2.31 5.30 -6.98
N LEU A 105 1.99 5.89 -8.14
CA LEU A 105 1.35 7.23 -8.21
C LEU A 105 -0.12 7.18 -7.77
N ILE A 106 -0.71 5.98 -7.72
CA ILE A 106 -2.10 5.75 -7.31
C ILE A 106 -2.15 5.35 -5.84
N MET A 107 -1.50 4.25 -5.48
CA MET A 107 -1.55 3.67 -4.15
C MET A 107 -0.17 3.17 -3.70
N PRO A 108 0.64 4.06 -3.11
CA PRO A 108 2.01 3.74 -2.71
C PRO A 108 2.14 2.66 -1.64
N SER A 109 1.08 2.39 -0.90
CA SER A 109 1.05 1.38 0.17
C SER A 109 0.88 -0.05 -0.32
N PHE A 110 0.65 -0.24 -1.62
CA PHE A 110 0.52 -1.56 -2.25
C PHE A 110 1.47 -1.69 -3.43
N LYS A 111 1.87 -2.94 -3.72
CA LYS A 111 2.63 -3.33 -4.90
C LYS A 111 1.72 -4.08 -5.85
N LEU A 112 1.65 -3.63 -7.09
CA LEU A 112 1.01 -4.35 -8.19
C LEU A 112 2.05 -5.07 -9.03
N SER A 113 1.87 -6.36 -9.26
CA SER A 113 2.69 -7.17 -10.17
C SER A 113 1.80 -7.94 -11.15
N ILE A 114 2.31 -8.14 -12.38
CA ILE A 114 1.64 -8.93 -13.41
C ILE A 114 2.48 -10.17 -13.67
N GLN A 115 1.81 -11.33 -13.73
CA GLN A 115 2.41 -12.62 -14.00
C GLN A 115 1.73 -13.29 -15.20
N PHE A 116 2.52 -13.96 -16.02
CA PHE A 116 2.07 -14.73 -17.19
C PHE A 116 2.45 -16.20 -16.95
N PRO A 117 1.61 -16.99 -16.27
CA PRO A 117 1.91 -18.40 -16.00
C PRO A 117 2.08 -19.18 -17.30
N THR A 118 3.18 -19.91 -17.45
CA THR A 118 3.64 -20.54 -18.71
C THR A 118 2.69 -21.59 -19.26
N ASN A 119 1.84 -22.21 -18.44
CA ASN A 119 0.96 -23.31 -18.80
C ASN A 119 -0.54 -22.97 -18.74
N GLN A 120 -0.88 -21.69 -18.57
CA GLN A 120 -2.27 -21.25 -18.47
C GLN A 120 -2.45 -20.05 -19.40
N HIS A 121 -3.50 -20.10 -20.24
CA HIS A 121 -3.90 -18.96 -21.07
C HIS A 121 -4.54 -17.84 -20.22
N LYS A 122 -3.89 -17.53 -19.11
CA LYS A 122 -4.39 -16.56 -18.12
C LYS A 122 -3.28 -15.61 -17.72
N VAL A 123 -3.68 -14.41 -17.31
CA VAL A 123 -2.81 -13.40 -16.74
C VAL A 123 -3.25 -13.15 -15.31
N GLU A 124 -2.31 -13.06 -14.42
CA GLU A 124 -2.55 -12.81 -13.00
C GLU A 124 -2.00 -11.45 -12.60
N LEU A 125 -2.85 -10.65 -11.98
CA LEU A 125 -2.44 -9.43 -11.30
C LEU A 125 -2.46 -9.71 -9.79
N LEU A 126 -1.34 -9.46 -9.14
CA LEU A 126 -1.19 -9.61 -7.70
C LEU A 126 -0.98 -8.23 -7.09
N LEU A 127 -1.83 -7.89 -6.14
CA LEU A 127 -1.77 -6.64 -5.40
C LEU A 127 -1.57 -6.95 -3.92
N GLU A 128 -0.40 -6.62 -3.42
CA GLU A 128 0.05 -6.97 -2.07
C GLU A 128 0.38 -5.72 -1.26
N PRO A 129 -0.02 -5.63 0.02
CA PRO A 129 0.37 -4.54 0.88
C PRO A 129 1.89 -4.58 1.13
N ILE A 130 2.54 -3.44 1.05
CA ILE A 130 3.97 -3.27 1.37
C ILE A 130 4.18 -2.49 2.66
N LEU A 131 3.15 -1.83 3.16
CA LEU A 131 3.16 -1.11 4.42
C LEU A 131 2.31 -1.84 5.45
N GLN A 132 2.74 -1.78 6.70
CA GLN A 132 1.99 -2.36 7.80
C GLN A 132 0.80 -1.45 8.14
N MET A 133 -0.38 -2.04 8.12
CA MET A 133 -1.66 -1.42 8.52
C MET A 133 -2.34 -2.33 9.54
N ASN A 134 -3.21 -1.77 10.38
CA ASN A 134 -4.07 -2.59 11.20
C ASN A 134 -5.05 -3.42 10.35
N LYS A 135 -5.63 -4.48 10.91
CA LYS A 135 -6.48 -5.42 10.15
C LYS A 135 -7.69 -4.75 9.50
N GLN A 136 -8.32 -3.80 10.19
CA GLN A 136 -9.50 -3.08 9.70
C GLN A 136 -9.15 -2.19 8.51
N CYS A 137 -8.08 -1.42 8.61
CA CYS A 137 -7.57 -0.55 7.56
C CYS A 137 -7.15 -1.36 6.33
N LEU A 138 -6.44 -2.47 6.53
CA LEU A 138 -6.03 -3.37 5.44
C LEU A 138 -7.23 -3.97 4.71
N ALA A 139 -8.22 -4.49 5.46
CA ALA A 139 -9.43 -5.07 4.89
C ALA A 139 -10.22 -4.03 4.07
N PHE A 140 -10.37 -2.83 4.61
CA PHE A 140 -10.99 -1.71 3.91
C PHE A 140 -10.31 -1.40 2.57
N HIS A 141 -8.98 -1.32 2.55
CA HIS A 141 -8.25 -1.04 1.30
C HIS A 141 -8.35 -2.18 0.30
N ILE A 142 -8.20 -3.44 0.73
CA ILE A 142 -8.32 -4.61 -0.14
C ILE A 142 -9.68 -4.59 -0.83
N GLU A 143 -10.74 -4.36 -0.10
CA GLU A 143 -12.09 -4.31 -0.66
C GLU A 143 -12.28 -3.11 -1.60
N ALA A 144 -11.97 -1.90 -1.15
CA ALA A 144 -12.12 -0.69 -1.96
C ALA A 144 -11.33 -0.75 -3.26
N ILE A 145 -10.10 -1.27 -3.23
CA ILE A 145 -9.27 -1.43 -4.42
C ILE A 145 -9.84 -2.50 -5.36
N ALA A 146 -10.33 -3.63 -4.83
CA ALA A 146 -10.89 -4.71 -5.65
C ALA A 146 -12.16 -4.26 -6.39
N VAL A 147 -13.05 -3.57 -5.68
CA VAL A 147 -14.27 -2.98 -6.27
C VAL A 147 -13.92 -1.87 -7.26
N GLY A 148 -12.97 -0.97 -6.91
CA GLY A 148 -12.48 0.07 -7.80
C GLY A 148 -11.83 -0.49 -9.06
N PHE A 149 -11.08 -1.60 -8.95
CA PHE A 149 -10.51 -2.31 -10.08
C PHE A 149 -11.61 -2.86 -11.02
N TYR A 150 -12.68 -3.44 -10.46
CA TYR A 150 -13.82 -3.89 -11.25
C TYR A 150 -14.42 -2.74 -12.08
N TYR A 151 -14.73 -1.61 -11.44
CA TYR A 151 -15.33 -0.47 -12.14
C TYR A 151 -14.37 0.18 -13.14
N SER A 152 -13.07 0.22 -12.82
CA SER A 152 -12.04 0.72 -13.74
C SER A 152 -11.92 -0.16 -15.00
N LEU A 153 -11.93 -1.49 -14.87
CA LEU A 153 -11.92 -2.39 -16.03
C LEU A 153 -13.20 -2.27 -16.87
N LEU A 154 -14.33 -2.11 -16.20
CA LEU A 154 -15.62 -1.91 -16.89
C LEU A 154 -15.63 -0.57 -17.65
N GLU A 155 -15.06 0.48 -17.09
CA GLU A 155 -14.91 1.79 -17.74
C GLU A 155 -13.95 1.72 -18.93
N LEU A 156 -12.85 0.94 -18.83
CA LEU A 156 -11.86 0.78 -19.89
C LEU A 156 -12.38 -0.03 -21.07
N ALA A 157 -12.90 -1.25 -20.81
CA ALA A 157 -13.20 -2.23 -21.86
C ALA A 157 -14.71 -2.38 -22.13
N GLY A 158 -15.57 -1.80 -21.30
CA GLY A 158 -17.01 -1.80 -21.47
C GLY A 158 -17.63 -3.20 -21.56
N GLN A 159 -18.60 -3.35 -22.45
CA GLN A 159 -19.34 -4.61 -22.64
C GLN A 159 -18.49 -5.74 -23.25
N GLN A 160 -17.37 -5.42 -23.90
CA GLN A 160 -16.47 -6.41 -24.50
C GLN A 160 -15.73 -7.23 -23.44
N LEU A 161 -15.62 -6.71 -22.21
CA LEU A 161 -14.97 -7.40 -21.11
C LEU A 161 -15.73 -8.70 -20.78
N GLN A 162 -15.05 -9.85 -20.88
CA GLN A 162 -15.58 -11.13 -20.44
C GLN A 162 -15.39 -11.28 -18.92
N ARG A 163 -16.10 -12.27 -18.36
CA ARG A 163 -16.04 -12.52 -16.90
C ARG A 163 -14.66 -12.99 -16.47
N TYR A 164 -14.17 -12.44 -15.38
CA TYR A 164 -12.87 -12.75 -14.77
C TYR A 164 -13.00 -13.03 -13.27
N GLN A 165 -11.92 -13.45 -12.62
CA GLN A 165 -11.93 -13.84 -11.21
C GLN A 165 -11.17 -12.83 -10.34
N ILE A 166 -11.70 -12.51 -9.18
CA ILE A 166 -11.05 -11.68 -8.15
C ILE A 166 -11.06 -12.46 -6.84
N TYR A 167 -9.87 -12.68 -6.28
CA TYR A 167 -9.65 -13.36 -5.01
C TYR A 167 -9.16 -12.37 -3.98
N LEU A 168 -9.78 -12.36 -2.79
CA LEU A 168 -9.52 -11.43 -1.71
C LEU A 168 -9.11 -12.17 -0.45
N SER A 169 -8.06 -11.71 0.22
CA SER A 169 -7.60 -12.27 1.48
C SER A 169 -8.40 -11.79 2.70
N VAL A 170 -9.56 -11.19 2.49
CA VAL A 170 -10.45 -10.69 3.54
C VAL A 170 -11.66 -11.61 3.69
N PRO A 171 -12.31 -11.62 4.87
CA PRO A 171 -13.56 -12.34 5.08
C PRO A 171 -14.68 -11.86 4.15
N GLU A 172 -15.62 -12.76 3.88
CA GLU A 172 -16.84 -12.40 3.17
C GLU A 172 -17.64 -11.36 3.98
N PRO A 173 -18.01 -10.22 3.36
CA PRO A 173 -18.73 -9.17 4.05
C PRO A 173 -20.22 -9.55 4.27
N VAL A 174 -20.86 -8.97 5.26
CA VAL A 174 -22.29 -9.20 5.56
C VAL A 174 -23.21 -8.76 4.42
N TYR A 175 -22.75 -7.85 3.57
CA TYR A 175 -23.45 -7.32 2.39
C TYR A 175 -22.99 -7.97 1.09
N VAL A 176 -22.53 -9.23 1.12
CA VAL A 176 -22.00 -9.95 -0.05
C VAL A 176 -22.97 -9.97 -1.24
N GLU A 177 -24.27 -9.87 -1.00
CA GLU A 177 -25.28 -9.80 -2.07
C GLU A 177 -25.03 -8.66 -3.07
N ARG A 178 -24.39 -7.56 -2.64
CA ARG A 178 -24.03 -6.45 -3.54
C ARG A 178 -23.05 -6.87 -4.63
N TYR A 179 -22.22 -7.87 -4.37
CA TYR A 179 -21.26 -8.40 -5.36
C TYR A 179 -21.93 -9.20 -6.47
N LEU A 180 -23.15 -9.71 -6.26
CA LEU A 180 -23.93 -10.42 -7.29
C LEU A 180 -24.28 -9.51 -8.48
N HIS A 181 -24.34 -8.21 -8.25
CA HIS A 181 -24.57 -7.20 -9.31
C HIS A 181 -23.30 -6.89 -10.13
N LEU A 182 -22.13 -7.33 -9.70
CA LEU A 182 -20.87 -7.15 -10.40
C LEU A 182 -20.66 -8.27 -11.43
N VAL A 183 -21.53 -8.33 -12.43
CA VAL A 183 -21.71 -9.48 -13.36
C VAL A 183 -20.48 -9.84 -14.20
N LYS A 184 -19.51 -8.90 -14.36
CA LYS A 184 -18.28 -9.13 -15.14
C LYS A 184 -17.15 -9.78 -14.32
N ALA A 185 -17.31 -9.92 -13.01
CA ALA A 185 -16.32 -10.60 -12.16
C ALA A 185 -16.98 -11.61 -11.23
N SER A 186 -16.22 -12.63 -10.81
CA SER A 186 -16.57 -13.50 -9.70
C SER A 186 -15.64 -13.16 -8.54
N PHE A 187 -16.20 -12.81 -7.40
CA PHE A 187 -15.45 -12.48 -6.18
C PHE A 187 -15.36 -13.71 -5.28
N HIS A 188 -14.16 -13.99 -4.77
CA HIS A 188 -13.85 -15.10 -3.88
C HIS A 188 -13.17 -14.53 -2.63
N PHE A 189 -13.79 -14.69 -1.48
CA PHE A 189 -13.31 -14.22 -0.19
C PHE A 189 -12.51 -15.29 0.55
N ASN A 190 -11.89 -14.93 1.66
CA ASN A 190 -11.11 -15.84 2.51
C ASN A 190 -9.94 -16.53 1.77
N TYR A 191 -9.39 -15.88 0.74
CA TYR A 191 -8.27 -16.43 -0.02
C TYR A 191 -6.97 -16.30 0.76
N THR A 192 -6.33 -17.44 1.08
CA THR A 192 -5.20 -17.49 2.04
C THR A 192 -3.82 -17.56 1.40
N TRP A 193 -3.73 -17.75 0.07
CA TRP A 193 -2.45 -17.95 -0.62
C TRP A 193 -1.63 -16.65 -0.78
N ILE A 194 -2.29 -15.50 -0.71
CA ILE A 194 -1.65 -14.19 -0.70
C ILE A 194 -2.32 -13.31 0.35
N SER A 195 -1.60 -12.31 0.86
CA SER A 195 -2.21 -11.22 1.62
C SER A 195 -2.48 -10.07 0.66
N GLY A 196 -3.73 -9.92 0.22
CA GLY A 196 -4.10 -8.88 -0.74
C GLY A 196 -5.16 -9.30 -1.75
N ILE A 197 -4.96 -8.95 -3.01
CA ILE A 197 -5.88 -9.19 -4.12
C ILE A 197 -5.16 -9.96 -5.22
N ARG A 198 -5.80 -11.02 -5.73
CA ARG A 198 -5.39 -11.70 -6.96
C ARG A 198 -6.50 -11.58 -7.99
N VAL A 199 -6.18 -11.02 -9.14
CA VAL A 199 -7.09 -10.94 -10.29
C VAL A 199 -6.60 -11.88 -11.37
N VAL A 200 -7.50 -12.70 -11.94
CA VAL A 200 -7.19 -13.66 -12.98
C VAL A 200 -8.04 -13.35 -14.20
N ILE A 201 -7.40 -12.96 -15.28
CA ILE A 201 -8.03 -12.56 -16.55
C ILE A 201 -7.58 -13.55 -17.63
N ASP A 202 -8.49 -13.91 -18.56
CA ASP A 202 -8.13 -14.70 -19.73
C ASP A 202 -7.19 -13.90 -20.64
N GLN A 203 -6.10 -14.54 -21.09
CA GLN A 203 -5.08 -13.86 -21.89
C GLN A 203 -5.64 -13.32 -23.22
N GLN A 204 -6.68 -13.93 -23.78
CA GLN A 204 -7.31 -13.43 -25.01
C GLN A 204 -7.92 -12.04 -24.84
N GLN A 205 -8.34 -11.69 -23.63
CA GLN A 205 -8.91 -10.36 -23.35
C GLN A 205 -7.87 -9.24 -23.39
N LEU A 206 -6.59 -9.55 -23.27
CA LEU A 206 -5.52 -8.54 -23.29
C LEU A 206 -5.45 -7.78 -24.63
N ALA A 207 -5.85 -8.44 -25.73
CA ALA A 207 -5.87 -7.82 -27.06
C ALA A 207 -7.10 -6.92 -27.29
N LEU A 208 -8.05 -6.82 -26.34
CA LEU A 208 -9.23 -5.96 -26.49
C LEU A 208 -8.81 -4.51 -26.74
N PRO A 209 -9.22 -3.92 -27.88
CA PRO A 209 -8.96 -2.51 -28.15
C PRO A 209 -9.76 -1.63 -27.19
N LEU A 210 -9.17 -0.54 -26.73
CA LEU A 210 -9.85 0.39 -25.82
C LEU A 210 -10.53 1.51 -26.61
N PRO A 211 -11.76 1.91 -26.23
CA PRO A 211 -12.57 2.85 -27.01
C PRO A 211 -11.96 4.24 -27.18
N LEU A 212 -11.18 4.70 -26.19
CA LEU A 212 -10.56 6.02 -26.16
C LEU A 212 -9.06 5.98 -26.54
N ALA A 213 -8.61 4.91 -27.19
CA ALA A 213 -7.22 4.76 -27.61
C ALA A 213 -6.75 5.95 -28.47
N ASP A 214 -5.70 6.64 -28.01
CA ASP A 214 -5.08 7.76 -28.71
C ASP A 214 -3.58 7.78 -28.47
N ALA A 215 -2.82 7.43 -29.50
CA ALA A 215 -1.37 7.28 -29.39
C ALA A 215 -0.64 8.62 -29.09
N HIS A 216 -1.18 9.75 -29.55
CA HIS A 216 -0.56 11.05 -29.30
C HIS A 216 -0.77 11.47 -27.84
N SER A 217 -2.01 11.42 -27.37
CA SER A 217 -2.34 11.72 -25.97
C SER A 217 -1.62 10.79 -25.02
N LEU A 218 -1.58 9.48 -25.31
CA LEU A 218 -0.88 8.49 -24.50
C LEU A 218 0.60 8.87 -24.32
N LYS A 219 1.30 9.17 -25.42
CA LYS A 219 2.73 9.54 -25.39
C LYS A 219 2.98 10.75 -24.47
N VAL A 220 2.16 11.78 -24.60
CA VAL A 220 2.28 13.00 -23.77
C VAL A 220 2.03 12.73 -22.30
N VAL A 221 0.98 11.95 -21.99
CA VAL A 221 0.61 11.66 -20.60
C VAL A 221 1.60 10.68 -19.96
N GLU A 222 2.05 9.67 -20.69
CA GLU A 222 3.06 8.72 -20.21
C GLU A 222 4.38 9.42 -19.89
N GLN A 223 4.81 10.37 -20.73
CA GLN A 223 5.96 11.22 -20.42
C GLN A 223 5.76 11.98 -19.12
N ARG A 224 4.59 12.57 -18.89
CA ARG A 224 4.27 13.28 -17.63
C ARG A 224 4.24 12.35 -16.42
N CYS A 225 3.69 11.15 -16.56
CA CYS A 225 3.76 10.14 -15.50
C CYS A 225 5.20 9.79 -15.14
N GLN A 226 6.06 9.65 -16.16
CA GLN A 226 7.47 9.38 -15.97
C GLN A 226 8.20 10.55 -15.29
N GLU A 227 7.89 11.79 -15.66
CA GLU A 227 8.41 12.98 -15.03
C GLU A 227 7.95 13.10 -13.56
N GLN A 228 6.69 12.77 -13.26
CA GLN A 228 6.19 12.75 -11.87
C GLN A 228 6.88 11.70 -11.02
N ILE A 229 7.05 10.49 -11.53
CA ILE A 229 7.81 9.45 -10.85
C ILE A 229 9.24 9.91 -10.60
N GLN A 230 9.89 10.52 -11.60
CA GLN A 230 11.25 11.02 -11.44
C GLN A 230 11.32 12.16 -10.42
N LYS A 231 10.34 13.06 -10.37
CA LYS A 231 10.29 14.11 -9.33
C LYS A 231 10.25 13.52 -7.92
N ILE A 232 9.43 12.49 -7.69
CA ILE A 232 9.42 11.75 -6.43
C ILE A 232 10.83 11.23 -6.09
N TYR A 233 11.62 10.81 -7.09
CA TYR A 233 12.97 10.32 -6.90
C TYR A 233 14.02 11.43 -6.71
N HIS A 234 13.81 12.63 -7.28
CA HIS A 234 14.77 13.74 -7.24
C HIS A 234 14.58 14.72 -6.07
N GLN A 235 13.39 14.83 -5.49
CA GLN A 235 13.05 15.83 -4.46
C GLN A 235 13.43 15.44 -3.01
N GLY A 236 14.36 14.53 -2.80
CA GLY A 236 14.72 14.07 -1.44
C GLY A 236 13.80 12.96 -0.91
N GLU A 237 12.67 12.74 -1.51
CA GLU A 237 11.68 11.77 -1.06
C GLU A 237 12.14 10.30 -1.21
N ILE A 238 13.15 10.03 -2.06
CA ILE A 238 13.63 8.65 -2.26
C ILE A 238 14.19 8.05 -0.97
N VAL A 239 14.92 8.83 -0.19
CA VAL A 239 15.47 8.40 1.11
C VAL A 239 14.33 8.16 2.09
N GLU A 240 13.31 9.04 2.09
CA GLU A 240 12.13 8.90 2.94
C GLU A 240 11.31 7.67 2.56
N TRP A 241 11.08 7.44 1.26
CA TRP A 241 10.40 6.25 0.76
C TRP A 241 11.11 4.95 1.10
N VAL A 242 12.42 4.90 0.90
CA VAL A 242 13.23 3.73 1.27
C VAL A 242 13.22 3.55 2.79
N SER A 243 13.36 4.64 3.56
CA SER A 243 13.28 4.60 5.03
C SER A 243 11.93 4.06 5.51
N MET A 244 10.85 4.49 4.87
CA MET A 244 9.50 4.01 5.16
C MET A 244 9.36 2.51 4.87
N MET A 245 9.79 2.04 3.69
CA MET A 245 9.79 0.62 3.35
C MET A 245 10.58 -0.22 4.37
N LEU A 246 11.75 0.28 4.79
CA LEU A 246 12.58 -0.39 5.79
C LEU A 246 11.92 -0.42 7.19
N ARG A 247 11.17 0.63 7.56
CA ARG A 247 10.51 0.71 8.88
C ARG A 247 9.22 -0.10 8.96
N GLN A 248 8.44 -0.14 7.89
CA GLN A 248 7.06 -0.61 7.93
C GLN A 248 6.85 -2.01 7.32
N ALA A 249 7.78 -2.53 6.54
CA ALA A 249 7.71 -3.90 6.03
C ALA A 249 7.85 -4.93 7.16
N ASN A 250 7.10 -6.02 7.11
CA ASN A 250 7.20 -7.12 8.09
C ASN A 250 8.63 -7.66 8.17
N GLN A 251 9.26 -7.91 7.01
CA GLN A 251 10.69 -8.23 6.91
C GLN A 251 11.42 -7.05 6.26
N ILE A 252 12.59 -6.69 6.80
CA ILE A 252 13.38 -5.57 6.30
C ILE A 252 13.85 -5.86 4.87
N PRO A 253 13.36 -5.13 3.85
CA PRO A 253 13.64 -5.42 2.45
C PRO A 253 15.11 -5.19 2.08
N THR A 254 15.53 -5.86 1.02
CA THR A 254 16.81 -5.63 0.34
C THR A 254 16.74 -4.43 -0.60
N LEU A 255 17.89 -3.92 -1.03
CA LEU A 255 17.96 -2.86 -2.05
C LEU A 255 17.24 -3.27 -3.34
N THR A 256 17.34 -4.55 -3.73
CA THR A 256 16.67 -5.09 -4.93
C THR A 256 15.15 -5.09 -4.77
N GLU A 257 14.64 -5.46 -3.62
CA GLU A 257 13.21 -5.43 -3.33
C GLU A 257 12.68 -4.01 -3.28
N CYS A 258 13.40 -3.08 -2.64
CA CYS A 258 13.06 -1.66 -2.69
C CYS A 258 13.05 -1.13 -4.13
N ALA A 259 14.04 -1.46 -4.94
CA ALA A 259 14.10 -1.05 -6.34
C ALA A 259 12.92 -1.60 -7.16
N LYS A 260 12.53 -2.87 -6.94
CA LYS A 260 11.36 -3.47 -7.57
C LYS A 260 10.06 -2.75 -7.20
N VAL A 261 9.88 -2.43 -5.92
CA VAL A 261 8.71 -1.66 -5.44
C VAL A 261 8.66 -0.29 -6.10
N LEU A 262 9.82 0.35 -6.27
CA LEU A 262 9.96 1.65 -6.92
C LEU A 262 9.88 1.58 -8.46
N ASN A 263 9.81 0.36 -9.02
CA ASN A 263 9.84 0.09 -10.45
C ASN A 263 11.05 0.73 -11.18
N ILE A 264 12.21 0.67 -10.53
CA ILE A 264 13.50 1.12 -11.07
C ILE A 264 14.57 0.05 -10.95
N SER A 265 15.69 0.21 -11.64
CA SER A 265 16.82 -0.69 -11.46
C SER A 265 17.50 -0.47 -10.11
N THR A 266 18.09 -1.53 -9.54
CA THR A 266 18.91 -1.46 -8.32
C THR A 266 20.02 -0.39 -8.44
N LYS A 267 20.66 -0.31 -9.61
CA LYS A 267 21.69 0.68 -9.91
C LYS A 267 21.13 2.11 -9.87
N THR A 268 19.92 2.31 -10.39
CA THR A 268 19.23 3.61 -10.36
C THR A 268 18.91 4.02 -8.93
N LEU A 269 18.36 3.11 -8.12
CA LEU A 269 18.07 3.39 -6.72
C LEU A 269 19.34 3.74 -5.94
N GLN A 270 20.39 2.97 -6.11
CA GLN A 270 21.68 3.23 -5.45
C GLN A 270 22.24 4.60 -5.80
N ARG A 271 22.19 4.98 -7.10
CA ARG A 271 22.61 6.31 -7.56
C ARG A 271 21.81 7.44 -6.90
N TYR A 272 20.46 7.30 -6.81
CA TYR A 272 19.62 8.31 -6.17
C TYR A 272 19.90 8.47 -4.67
N LEU A 273 20.09 7.38 -3.95
CA LEU A 273 20.49 7.42 -2.55
C LEU A 273 21.85 8.11 -2.37
N GLN A 274 22.83 7.78 -3.21
CA GLN A 274 24.16 8.37 -3.18
C GLN A 274 24.14 9.88 -3.50
N GLN A 275 23.29 10.34 -4.43
CA GLN A 275 23.11 11.76 -4.72
C GLN A 275 22.61 12.56 -3.51
N GLN A 276 21.93 11.89 -2.59
CA GLN A 276 21.46 12.48 -1.33
C GLN A 276 22.39 12.19 -0.14
N GLY A 277 23.60 11.70 -0.43
CA GLY A 277 24.60 11.39 0.61
C GLY A 277 24.26 10.18 1.49
N VAL A 278 23.30 9.33 1.05
CA VAL A 278 22.82 8.18 1.81
C VAL A 278 23.31 6.87 1.19
N GLU A 279 23.90 6.01 2.00
CA GLU A 279 24.21 4.64 1.64
C GLU A 279 23.12 3.70 2.17
N PHE A 280 22.56 2.85 1.29
CA PHE A 280 21.44 1.96 1.65
C PHE A 280 21.76 1.07 2.85
N GLN A 281 22.97 0.52 2.93
CA GLN A 281 23.37 -0.36 4.03
C GLN A 281 23.37 0.38 5.37
N ASN A 282 23.85 1.62 5.40
CA ASN A 282 23.85 2.46 6.60
C ASN A 282 22.42 2.79 7.03
N LEU A 283 21.56 3.17 6.08
CA LEU A 283 20.15 3.45 6.33
C LEU A 283 19.42 2.21 6.86
N LYS A 284 19.62 1.05 6.22
CA LYS A 284 19.06 -0.23 6.65
C LYS A 284 19.51 -0.58 8.06
N GLN A 285 20.80 -0.43 8.35
CA GLN A 285 21.36 -0.76 9.65
C GLN A 285 20.84 0.15 10.75
N GLN A 286 20.71 1.45 10.47
CA GLN A 286 20.11 2.43 11.41
C GLN A 286 18.68 2.03 11.75
N ILE A 287 17.82 1.82 10.74
CA ILE A 287 16.41 1.48 10.91
C ILE A 287 16.24 0.11 11.59
N SER A 288 17.08 -0.87 11.23
CA SER A 288 17.10 -2.17 11.91
C SER A 288 17.40 -2.01 13.41
N THR A 289 18.33 -1.12 13.76
CA THR A 289 18.67 -0.85 15.16
C THR A 289 17.53 -0.13 15.89
N GLU A 290 16.85 0.82 15.26
CA GLU A 290 15.67 1.48 15.82
C GLU A 290 14.55 0.44 16.13
N ARG A 291 14.26 -0.46 15.19
CA ARG A 291 13.30 -1.55 15.40
C ARG A 291 13.74 -2.53 16.50
N ALA A 292 15.03 -2.85 16.54
CA ALA A 292 15.59 -3.70 17.61
C ALA A 292 15.36 -3.08 18.98
N ILE A 293 15.61 -1.80 19.13
CA ILE A 293 15.41 -1.05 20.37
C ILE A 293 13.94 -1.11 20.81
N ASP A 294 13.02 -0.94 19.87
CA ASP A 294 11.59 -1.01 20.15
C ASP A 294 11.17 -2.41 20.61
N LEU A 295 11.60 -3.47 19.89
CA LEU A 295 11.34 -4.86 20.27
C LEU A 295 11.98 -5.25 21.62
N LEU A 296 13.19 -4.77 21.90
CA LEU A 296 13.88 -5.03 23.17
C LEU A 296 13.17 -4.39 24.37
N LYS A 297 12.51 -3.25 24.18
CA LYS A 297 11.76 -2.54 25.22
C LYS A 297 10.35 -3.10 25.42
N ASN A 298 9.66 -3.39 24.30
CA ASN A 298 8.20 -3.56 24.28
C ASN A 298 7.76 -5.01 24.03
N SER A 299 8.69 -5.97 23.84
CA SER A 299 8.35 -7.37 23.62
C SER A 299 9.09 -8.31 24.57
N LYS A 300 8.51 -9.52 24.75
CA LYS A 300 9.14 -10.63 25.49
C LYS A 300 9.94 -11.56 24.55
N PHE A 301 10.15 -11.20 23.28
CA PHE A 301 10.89 -12.02 22.34
C PHE A 301 12.33 -12.23 22.77
N THR A 302 12.88 -13.43 22.52
CA THR A 302 14.30 -13.71 22.77
C THR A 302 15.18 -12.88 21.85
N ILE A 303 16.44 -12.65 22.23
CA ILE A 303 17.40 -11.91 21.39
C ILE A 303 17.57 -12.62 20.03
N THR A 304 17.55 -13.96 20.05
CA THR A 304 17.60 -14.80 18.85
C THR A 304 16.38 -14.56 17.94
N HIS A 305 15.18 -14.51 18.52
CA HIS A 305 13.95 -14.24 17.76
C HIS A 305 14.00 -12.84 17.12
N ILE A 306 14.39 -11.83 17.88
CA ILE A 306 14.55 -10.46 17.37
C ILE A 306 15.54 -10.39 16.21
N ALA A 307 16.67 -11.13 16.30
CA ALA A 307 17.65 -11.17 15.22
C ALA A 307 17.05 -11.70 13.91
N TYR A 308 16.29 -12.81 13.97
CA TYR A 308 15.64 -13.38 12.80
C TYR A 308 14.50 -12.51 12.29
N GLU A 309 13.70 -11.92 13.16
CA GLU A 309 12.63 -10.97 12.81
C GLU A 309 13.16 -9.75 12.03
N LEU A 310 14.38 -9.30 12.40
CA LEU A 310 15.08 -8.22 11.71
C LEU A 310 15.83 -8.66 10.45
N GLY A 311 15.72 -9.95 10.06
CA GLY A 311 16.32 -10.50 8.85
C GLY A 311 17.81 -10.81 8.94
N TYR A 312 18.37 -10.95 10.15
CA TYR A 312 19.75 -11.44 10.32
C TYR A 312 19.77 -12.97 10.21
N SER A 313 20.67 -13.49 9.39
CA SER A 313 20.89 -14.94 9.25
C SER A 313 21.55 -15.59 10.49
N ASN A 314 22.17 -14.76 11.34
CA ASN A 314 22.87 -15.22 12.54
C ASN A 314 22.72 -14.17 13.67
N PRO A 315 22.27 -14.59 14.87
CA PRO A 315 22.14 -13.71 16.04
C PRO A 315 23.45 -13.04 16.47
N ALA A 316 24.60 -13.67 16.23
CA ALA A 316 25.90 -13.07 16.52
C ALA A 316 26.20 -11.85 15.63
N ASN A 317 25.75 -11.88 14.37
CA ASN A 317 25.87 -10.75 13.46
C ASN A 317 24.99 -9.58 13.90
N PHE A 318 23.75 -9.87 14.32
CA PHE A 318 22.87 -8.89 14.95
C PHE A 318 23.51 -8.26 16.17
N THR A 319 23.99 -9.06 17.12
CA THR A 319 24.62 -8.56 18.36
C THR A 319 25.80 -7.65 18.07
N ARG A 320 26.67 -8.00 17.13
CA ARG A 320 27.80 -7.17 16.71
C ARG A 320 27.36 -5.84 16.09
N ALA A 321 26.37 -5.90 15.18
CA ALA A 321 25.82 -4.72 14.51
C ALA A 321 25.15 -3.76 15.51
N PHE A 322 24.35 -4.31 16.42
CA PHE A 322 23.69 -3.56 17.46
C PHE A 322 24.70 -2.88 18.42
N ASN A 323 25.69 -3.65 18.89
CA ASN A 323 26.72 -3.13 19.78
C ASN A 323 27.54 -2.02 19.13
N LYS A 324 27.84 -2.11 17.85
CA LYS A 324 28.56 -1.07 17.10
C LYS A 324 27.83 0.28 17.08
N ILE A 325 26.50 0.28 17.07
CA ILE A 325 25.69 1.51 16.98
C ILE A 325 25.28 2.01 18.37
N VAL A 326 24.87 1.09 19.25
CA VAL A 326 24.27 1.43 20.55
C VAL A 326 25.31 1.48 21.67
N GLY A 327 26.49 0.89 21.45
CA GLY A 327 27.58 0.88 22.43
C GLY A 327 27.45 -0.21 23.52
N CYS A 328 26.40 -1.02 23.48
CA CYS A 328 26.22 -2.16 24.41
C CYS A 328 25.50 -3.33 23.74
N SER A 329 25.56 -4.52 24.39
CA SER A 329 24.87 -5.69 23.83
C SER A 329 23.34 -5.55 23.93
N PRO A 330 22.56 -6.22 23.03
CA PRO A 330 21.10 -6.24 23.09
C PRO A 330 20.57 -6.71 24.45
N GLN A 331 21.23 -7.69 25.08
CA GLN A 331 20.84 -8.19 26.39
C GLN A 331 21.09 -7.17 27.49
N SER A 332 22.25 -6.52 27.49
CA SER A 332 22.56 -5.43 28.45
C SER A 332 21.59 -4.25 28.28
N TYR A 333 21.25 -3.93 27.02
CA TYR A 333 20.29 -2.89 26.73
C TYR A 333 18.91 -3.20 27.31
N ARG A 334 18.42 -4.44 27.12
CA ARG A 334 17.13 -4.89 27.65
C ARG A 334 17.09 -4.83 29.18
N LEU A 335 18.09 -5.39 29.86
CA LEU A 335 18.16 -5.38 31.33
C LEU A 335 18.14 -3.95 31.89
N LYS A 336 18.85 -3.02 31.25
CA LYS A 336 18.89 -1.61 31.68
C LYS A 336 17.54 -0.90 31.54
N HIS A 337 16.71 -1.29 30.55
CA HIS A 337 15.44 -0.60 30.27
C HIS A 337 14.20 -1.35 30.80
N GLN A 338 14.27 -2.65 31.10
CA GLN A 338 13.21 -3.39 31.78
C GLN A 338 13.09 -3.02 33.26
N ASN A 339 14.19 -2.64 33.92
CA ASN A 339 14.17 -2.17 35.31
C ASN A 339 13.58 -0.75 35.49
N GLN A 340 13.12 -0.10 34.42
CA GLN A 340 12.46 1.21 34.47
C GLN A 340 10.93 1.16 34.33
N MET A 341 10.32 -0.02 34.16
CA MET A 341 8.86 -0.14 34.24
C MET A 341 8.46 -0.24 35.71
N PRO A 342 7.57 0.65 36.22
CA PRO A 342 6.98 0.48 37.54
C PRO A 342 6.20 -0.84 37.55
N LEU A 343 6.45 -1.68 38.55
CA LEU A 343 5.60 -2.80 38.91
C LEU A 343 4.20 -2.22 39.15
N LEU A 344 3.26 -2.50 38.26
CA LEU A 344 1.85 -2.41 38.58
C LEU A 344 1.64 -3.41 39.72
N GLN A 345 1.46 -2.91 40.94
CA GLN A 345 1.04 -3.72 42.08
C GLN A 345 -0.32 -4.28 41.75
N ASP A 346 -0.41 -5.60 41.70
CA ASP A 346 -1.69 -6.32 41.79
C ASP A 346 -2.30 -6.03 43.17
N ASP A 347 -3.20 -5.07 43.22
CA ASP A 347 -4.13 -4.94 44.33
C ASP A 347 -5.22 -5.99 44.18
N HIS A 348 -4.93 -7.18 44.71
CA HIS A 348 -5.92 -8.14 45.13
C HIS A 348 -5.90 -8.21 46.65
N THR A 349 -6.83 -7.47 47.30
CA THR A 349 -7.44 -7.83 48.58
C THR A 349 -8.90 -7.39 48.55
#